data_25bfc6f79320936d42aae1e66c49069f
#
_entry.id   25bfc6f79320936d42aae1e66c49069f
#
_cell.length_a   1.000
_cell.length_b   1.000
_cell.length_c   1.000
_cell.angle_alpha   90.00
_cell.angle_beta   90.00
_cell.angle_gamma   90.00
#
_symmetry.space_group_name_H-M   'P 1'
#
loop_
_entity.id
_entity.type
_entity.pdbx_description
1 polymer ?
#
loop_
_entity_poly.entity_id
_entity_poly.type
_entity_poly.pdbx_seq_one_letter_code
_entity_poly.pdbx_strand_id
1 'polypeptide(L)'
;VLDRKSKRAYCSISGRSDLSLFKKFCTDMSYLPIIFNSTHLSKPIYHTNVMMSICNKFAIICLDSITDKNERNNVTENLNNSGLEIIDISVNQMTSFLGNCIQLINSDQCPILIMSSRAFNSISKSQLKRIESLTEIIHSEIKTIENNGGGSARCMIAEVF
;
A
#
# COMPACT_ATOMS: atom_id res chain seq x y z
N VAL A 1 -0.79 4.73 5.63
CA VAL A 1 -0.11 4.98 4.35
C VAL A 1 -0.39 6.40 3.92
N LEU A 2 0.61 7.13 3.44
CA LEU A 2 0.51 8.56 3.12
C LEU A 2 0.57 8.80 1.61
N ASP A 3 -0.42 9.52 1.08
CA ASP A 3 -0.31 10.25 -0.18
C ASP A 3 0.21 11.66 0.14
N ARG A 4 1.52 11.82 0.05
CA ARG A 4 2.19 13.09 0.40
C ARG A 4 1.85 14.21 -0.56
N LYS A 5 1.64 13.89 -1.83
CA LYS A 5 1.34 14.84 -2.88
C LYS A 5 -0.04 15.47 -2.70
N SER A 6 -1.06 14.65 -2.45
CA SER A 6 -2.44 15.11 -2.29
C SER A 6 -2.83 15.32 -0.82
N LYS A 7 -1.87 15.19 0.11
CA LYS A 7 -2.09 15.36 1.55
C LYS A 7 -3.25 14.51 2.09
N ARG A 8 -3.30 13.23 1.69
CA ARG A 8 -4.24 12.24 2.22
C ARG A 8 -3.51 11.16 3.02
N ALA A 9 -4.06 10.79 4.16
CA ALA A 9 -3.52 9.73 5.01
C ALA A 9 -4.55 8.60 5.13
N TYR A 10 -4.18 7.40 4.73
CA TYR A 10 -5.03 6.21 4.72
C TYR A 10 -4.71 5.35 5.94
N CYS A 11 -5.72 4.99 6.72
CA CYS A 11 -5.57 4.18 7.91
C CYS A 11 -6.66 3.11 8.00
N SER A 12 -6.25 1.85 7.91
CA SER A 12 -7.08 0.72 8.32
C SER A 12 -7.01 0.57 9.83
N ILE A 13 -8.17 0.56 10.48
CA ILE A 13 -8.27 0.46 11.94
C ILE A 13 -7.93 -0.96 12.39
N SER A 14 -7.09 -1.04 13.41
CA SER A 14 -6.65 -2.31 14.00
C SER A 14 -6.20 -2.09 15.44
N GLY A 15 -5.85 -3.16 16.15
CA GLY A 15 -5.24 -3.06 17.48
C GLY A 15 -3.88 -2.33 17.53
N ARG A 16 -3.31 -1.99 16.36
CA ARG A 16 -2.05 -1.22 16.23
C ARG A 16 -2.25 0.17 15.61
N SER A 17 -3.50 0.61 15.46
CA SER A 17 -3.85 1.89 14.85
C SER A 17 -4.88 2.61 15.74
N ASP A 18 -4.40 3.47 16.64
CA ASP A 18 -5.29 4.29 17.47
C ASP A 18 -5.91 5.41 16.63
N LEU A 19 -7.24 5.46 16.63
CA LEU A 19 -8.00 6.40 15.82
C LEU A 19 -7.80 7.86 16.26
N SER A 20 -7.72 8.12 17.57
CA SER A 20 -7.58 9.47 18.10
C SER A 20 -6.18 10.03 17.78
N LEU A 21 -5.17 9.20 17.94
CA LEU A 21 -3.79 9.56 17.59
C LEU A 21 -3.62 9.76 16.09
N PHE A 22 -4.25 8.91 15.27
CA PHE A 22 -4.22 9.08 13.81
C PHE A 22 -4.88 10.40 13.37
N LYS A 23 -6.04 10.75 13.94
CA LYS A 23 -6.70 12.03 13.66
C LYS A 23 -5.84 13.21 14.10
N LYS A 24 -5.23 13.13 15.29
CA LYS A 24 -4.30 14.16 15.78
C LYS A 24 -3.12 14.32 14.81
N PHE A 25 -2.47 13.23 14.40
CA PHE A 25 -1.40 13.26 13.39
C PHE A 25 -1.86 13.96 12.10
N CYS A 26 -3.05 13.62 11.59
CA CYS A 26 -3.58 14.24 10.37
C CYS A 26 -3.79 15.76 10.55
N THR A 27 -4.28 16.19 11.71
CA THR A 27 -4.45 17.62 12.01
C THR A 27 -3.09 18.33 12.08
N ASP A 28 -2.15 17.79 12.86
CA ASP A 28 -0.84 18.40 13.08
C ASP A 28 -0.03 18.51 11.78
N MET A 29 -0.16 17.49 10.88
CA MET A 29 0.59 17.40 9.63
C MET A 29 -0.19 17.87 8.39
N SER A 30 -1.40 18.40 8.58
CA SER A 30 -2.29 18.89 7.51
C SER A 30 -2.61 17.82 6.47
N TYR A 31 -2.97 16.61 6.91
CA TYR A 31 -3.48 15.54 6.06
C TYR A 31 -4.99 15.38 6.20
N LEU A 32 -5.66 15.04 5.10
CA LEU A 32 -7.04 14.55 5.11
C LEU A 32 -7.05 13.08 5.56
N PRO A 33 -7.71 12.74 6.69
CA PRO A 33 -7.78 11.36 7.16
C PRO A 33 -8.78 10.53 6.34
N ILE A 34 -8.34 9.43 5.77
CA ILE A 34 -9.17 8.41 5.11
C ILE A 34 -9.14 7.16 5.99
N ILE A 35 -10.23 6.93 6.70
CA ILE A 35 -10.35 5.88 7.73
C ILE A 35 -11.26 4.78 7.20
N PHE A 36 -10.86 3.53 7.38
CA PHE A 36 -11.61 2.36 6.96
C PHE A 36 -11.21 1.13 7.77
N ASN A 37 -11.98 0.06 7.64
CA ASN A 37 -11.69 -1.24 8.21
C ASN A 37 -11.29 -2.21 7.10
N SER A 38 -10.24 -3.00 7.32
CA SER A 38 -9.87 -4.08 6.42
C SER A 38 -9.61 -5.37 7.20
N THR A 39 -10.01 -6.50 6.60
CA THR A 39 -9.92 -7.80 7.26
C THR A 39 -9.35 -8.86 6.32
N HIS A 40 -8.69 -9.85 6.92
CA HIS A 40 -8.30 -11.09 6.28
C HIS A 40 -8.59 -12.26 7.23
N LEU A 41 -9.29 -13.30 6.76
CA LEU A 41 -9.75 -14.43 7.59
C LEU A 41 -10.47 -13.96 8.87
N SER A 42 -11.37 -13.00 8.73
CA SER A 42 -12.16 -12.39 9.82
C SER A 42 -11.32 -11.68 10.91
N LYS A 43 -10.04 -11.43 10.65
CA LYS A 43 -9.16 -10.67 11.56
C LYS A 43 -8.80 -9.33 10.92
N PRO A 44 -8.76 -8.24 11.71
CA PRO A 44 -8.29 -6.95 11.21
C PRO A 44 -6.86 -7.07 10.65
N ILE A 45 -6.62 -6.45 9.49
CA ILE A 45 -5.27 -6.30 8.96
C ILE A 45 -4.52 -5.31 9.86
N TYR A 46 -3.43 -5.76 10.46
CA TYR A 46 -2.77 -5.05 11.56
C TYR A 46 -2.08 -3.75 11.15
N HIS A 47 -1.62 -3.63 9.91
CA HIS A 47 -1.04 -2.40 9.36
C HIS A 47 -1.57 -2.14 7.95
N THR A 48 -1.92 -0.89 7.66
CA THR A 48 -2.44 -0.48 6.36
C THR A 48 -1.50 -0.82 5.20
N ASN A 49 -0.19 -0.73 5.42
CA ASN A 49 0.82 -1.05 4.39
C ASN A 49 0.96 -2.55 4.05
N VAL A 50 0.19 -3.41 4.69
CA VAL A 50 0.08 -4.82 4.28
C VAL A 50 -0.80 -4.95 3.04
N MET A 51 -1.87 -4.14 2.98
CA MET A 51 -2.91 -4.26 1.96
C MET A 51 -2.86 -3.16 0.89
N MET A 52 -2.05 -2.10 1.11
CA MET A 52 -1.93 -1.02 0.13
C MET A 52 -0.58 -0.31 0.17
N SER A 53 -0.16 0.17 -1.00
CA SER A 53 0.92 1.14 -1.16
C SER A 53 0.53 2.24 -2.14
N ILE A 54 1.06 3.44 -1.94
CA ILE A 54 0.82 4.59 -2.82
C ILE A 54 2.13 4.93 -3.52
N CYS A 55 2.04 5.03 -4.83
CA CYS A 55 3.11 5.42 -5.74
C CYS A 55 2.80 6.80 -6.37
N ASN A 56 3.70 7.32 -7.19
CA ASN A 56 3.54 8.66 -7.77
C ASN A 56 2.31 8.79 -8.71
N LYS A 57 2.01 7.73 -9.48
CA LYS A 57 0.92 7.74 -10.49
C LYS A 57 -0.15 6.69 -10.24
N PHE A 58 0.05 5.76 -9.31
CA PHE A 58 -0.85 4.65 -9.05
C PHE A 58 -0.83 4.25 -7.58
N ALA A 59 -1.85 3.52 -7.17
CA ALA A 59 -1.90 2.84 -5.88
C ALA A 59 -2.12 1.34 -6.11
N ILE A 60 -1.37 0.51 -5.39
CA ILE A 60 -1.62 -0.92 -5.31
C ILE A 60 -2.45 -1.15 -4.06
N ILE A 61 -3.61 -1.81 -4.17
CA ILE A 61 -4.52 -1.98 -3.04
C ILE A 61 -5.36 -3.25 -3.21
N CYS A 62 -5.59 -3.97 -2.11
CA CYS A 62 -6.55 -5.07 -2.05
C CYS A 62 -7.92 -4.54 -1.61
N LEU A 63 -8.76 -4.16 -2.57
CA LEU A 63 -10.09 -3.61 -2.29
C LEU A 63 -11.02 -4.64 -1.64
N ASP A 64 -10.86 -5.93 -1.95
CA ASP A 64 -11.66 -7.00 -1.35
C ASP A 64 -11.42 -7.18 0.15
N SER A 65 -10.31 -6.69 0.68
CA SER A 65 -10.05 -6.70 2.13
C SER A 65 -10.91 -5.67 2.88
N ILE A 66 -11.47 -4.66 2.19
CA ILE A 66 -12.39 -3.66 2.74
C ILE A 66 -13.82 -4.16 2.51
N THR A 67 -14.42 -4.78 3.52
CA THR A 67 -15.71 -5.45 3.38
C THR A 67 -16.91 -4.50 3.33
N ASP A 68 -16.82 -3.36 4.02
CA ASP A 68 -17.86 -2.33 3.96
C ASP A 68 -17.79 -1.59 2.62
N LYS A 69 -18.92 -1.57 1.90
CA LYS A 69 -19.01 -0.96 0.56
C LYS A 69 -18.83 0.56 0.59
N ASN A 70 -19.31 1.24 1.63
CA ASN A 70 -19.20 2.69 1.74
C ASN A 70 -17.75 3.09 2.01
N GLU A 71 -17.06 2.36 2.91
CA GLU A 71 -15.63 2.57 3.17
C GLU A 71 -14.79 2.28 1.94
N ARG A 72 -15.08 1.18 1.21
CA ARG A 72 -14.40 0.84 -0.05
C ARG A 72 -14.59 1.93 -1.09
N ASN A 73 -15.81 2.42 -1.30
CA ASN A 73 -16.11 3.51 -2.23
C ASN A 73 -15.37 4.79 -1.81
N ASN A 74 -15.40 5.16 -0.53
CA ASN A 74 -14.69 6.34 -0.02
C ASN A 74 -13.17 6.25 -0.28
N VAL A 75 -12.54 5.09 -0.04
CA VAL A 75 -11.12 4.88 -0.35
C VAL A 75 -10.86 5.03 -1.85
N THR A 76 -11.68 4.38 -2.69
CA THR A 76 -11.56 4.41 -4.16
C THR A 76 -11.71 5.83 -4.70
N GLU A 77 -12.72 6.57 -4.25
CA GLU A 77 -12.95 7.96 -4.66
C GLU A 77 -11.78 8.87 -4.26
N ASN A 78 -11.25 8.71 -3.07
CA ASN A 78 -10.11 9.51 -2.61
C ASN A 78 -8.83 9.21 -3.41
N LEU A 79 -8.57 7.95 -3.79
CA LEU A 79 -7.46 7.58 -4.66
C LEU A 79 -7.64 8.20 -6.06
N ASN A 80 -8.83 8.10 -6.65
CA ASN A 80 -9.15 8.70 -7.95
C ASN A 80 -9.03 10.24 -7.92
N ASN A 81 -9.52 10.88 -6.85
CA ASN A 81 -9.41 12.33 -6.66
C ASN A 81 -7.96 12.80 -6.48
N SER A 82 -7.04 11.91 -6.09
CA SER A 82 -5.60 12.15 -6.08
C SER A 82 -4.97 11.99 -7.47
N GLY A 83 -5.73 11.59 -8.50
CA GLY A 83 -5.22 11.28 -9.83
C GLY A 83 -4.41 9.98 -9.89
N LEU A 84 -4.61 9.08 -8.95
CA LEU A 84 -3.92 7.80 -8.89
C LEU A 84 -4.73 6.72 -9.63
N GLU A 85 -4.06 5.99 -10.49
CA GLU A 85 -4.62 4.77 -11.06
C GLU A 85 -4.66 3.67 -10.00
N ILE A 86 -5.78 2.97 -9.89
CA ILE A 86 -5.93 1.89 -8.93
C ILE A 86 -5.53 0.55 -9.57
N ILE A 87 -4.50 -0.07 -9.03
CA ILE A 87 -4.12 -1.44 -9.33
C ILE A 87 -4.68 -2.31 -8.21
N ASP A 88 -5.89 -2.83 -8.45
CA ASP A 88 -6.55 -3.72 -7.52
C ASP A 88 -5.86 -5.09 -7.51
N ILE A 89 -5.54 -5.59 -6.32
CA ILE A 89 -4.89 -6.88 -6.12
C ILE A 89 -5.79 -7.82 -5.33
N SER A 90 -5.73 -9.09 -5.66
CA SER A 90 -6.49 -10.13 -4.95
C SER A 90 -5.96 -10.35 -3.52
N VAL A 91 -6.76 -10.98 -2.68
CA VAL A 91 -6.35 -11.41 -1.34
C VAL A 91 -5.11 -12.33 -1.39
N ASN A 92 -5.01 -13.21 -2.38
CA ASN A 92 -3.84 -14.08 -2.57
C ASN A 92 -2.57 -13.27 -2.90
N GLN A 93 -2.69 -12.20 -3.68
CA GLN A 93 -1.58 -11.30 -3.98
C GLN A 93 -1.21 -10.46 -2.75
N MET A 94 -2.18 -10.01 -1.98
CA MET A 94 -1.94 -9.33 -0.71
C MET A 94 -1.18 -10.22 0.29
N THR A 95 -1.58 -11.50 0.43
CA THR A 95 -0.86 -12.47 1.28
C THR A 95 0.52 -12.86 0.75
N SER A 96 0.78 -12.58 -0.55
CA SER A 96 2.09 -12.65 -1.16
C SER A 96 2.88 -11.33 -1.06
N PHE A 97 2.42 -10.40 -0.21
CA PHE A 97 3.03 -9.10 0.06
C PHE A 97 3.04 -8.09 -1.09
N LEU A 98 2.20 -8.24 -2.13
CA LEU A 98 2.15 -7.29 -3.24
C LEU A 98 1.67 -5.89 -2.80
N GLY A 99 0.87 -5.78 -1.73
CA GLY A 99 0.53 -4.50 -1.09
C GLY A 99 1.67 -3.90 -0.26
N ASN A 100 2.72 -4.69 0.08
CA ASN A 100 3.83 -4.25 0.93
C ASN A 100 5.08 -3.91 0.11
N CYS A 101 4.92 -3.04 -0.87
CA CYS A 101 5.98 -2.51 -1.72
C CYS A 101 6.17 -1.00 -1.48
N ILE A 102 7.23 -0.44 -2.02
CA ILE A 102 7.54 1.00 -1.94
C ILE A 102 8.10 1.50 -3.26
N GLN A 103 7.62 2.64 -3.72
CA GLN A 103 8.22 3.34 -4.83
C GLN A 103 9.21 4.39 -4.30
N LEU A 104 10.43 4.34 -4.82
CA LEU A 104 11.49 5.30 -4.55
C LEU A 104 11.94 5.95 -5.85
N ILE A 105 12.81 6.95 -5.74
CA ILE A 105 13.47 7.61 -6.87
C ILE A 105 14.93 7.17 -6.85
N ASN A 106 15.43 6.68 -7.98
CA ASN A 106 16.85 6.31 -8.13
C ASN A 106 17.74 7.53 -8.38
N SER A 107 19.06 7.32 -8.49
CA SER A 107 20.04 8.39 -8.77
C SER A 107 19.74 9.16 -10.06
N ASP A 108 19.13 8.52 -11.05
CA ASP A 108 18.80 9.10 -12.36
C ASP A 108 17.43 9.80 -12.36
N GLN A 109 16.86 10.03 -11.17
CA GLN A 109 15.54 10.63 -10.98
C GLN A 109 14.39 9.82 -11.57
N CYS A 110 14.59 8.53 -11.82
CA CYS A 110 13.56 7.62 -12.31
C CYS A 110 12.86 6.89 -11.15
N PRO A 111 11.53 6.72 -11.21
CA PRO A 111 10.80 5.97 -10.21
C PRO A 111 11.08 4.47 -10.33
N ILE A 112 11.38 3.84 -9.20
CA ILE A 112 11.57 2.40 -9.06
C ILE A 112 10.64 1.84 -8.01
N LEU A 113 9.94 0.74 -8.31
CA LEU A 113 9.08 0.03 -7.37
C LEU A 113 9.85 -1.15 -6.77
N ILE A 114 10.04 -1.14 -5.47
CA ILE A 114 10.79 -2.17 -4.75
C ILE A 114 9.82 -3.10 -4.04
N MET A 115 10.01 -4.40 -4.24
CA MET A 115 9.21 -5.46 -3.64
C MET A 115 10.01 -6.74 -3.42
N SER A 116 9.42 -7.74 -2.78
CA SER A 116 10.02 -9.06 -2.72
C SER A 116 9.80 -9.85 -4.01
N SER A 117 10.65 -10.86 -4.26
CA SER A 117 10.44 -11.81 -5.36
C SER A 117 9.12 -12.57 -5.23
N ARG A 118 8.67 -12.85 -4.00
CA ARG A 118 7.36 -13.45 -3.73
C ARG A 118 6.21 -12.56 -4.20
N ALA A 119 6.27 -11.26 -3.89
CA ALA A 119 5.30 -10.28 -4.37
C ALA A 119 5.32 -10.20 -5.90
N PHE A 120 6.52 -10.06 -6.50
CA PHE A 120 6.71 -9.99 -7.95
C PHE A 120 6.11 -11.21 -8.67
N ASN A 121 6.39 -12.42 -8.20
CA ASN A 121 5.89 -13.66 -8.79
C ASN A 121 4.36 -13.83 -8.66
N SER A 122 3.70 -13.06 -7.80
CA SER A 122 2.23 -13.08 -7.66
C SER A 122 1.51 -12.14 -8.64
N ILE A 123 2.24 -11.25 -9.30
CA ILE A 123 1.67 -10.25 -10.23
C ILE A 123 1.11 -10.96 -11.47
N SER A 124 -0.12 -10.62 -11.85
CA SER A 124 -0.68 -11.12 -13.11
C SER A 124 -0.02 -10.44 -14.32
N LYS A 125 -0.05 -11.08 -15.49
CA LYS A 125 0.55 -10.53 -16.71
C LYS A 125 0.01 -9.14 -17.08
N SER A 126 -1.29 -8.89 -16.87
CA SER A 126 -1.91 -7.59 -17.14
C SER A 126 -1.46 -6.52 -16.16
N GLN A 127 -1.42 -6.83 -14.86
CA GLN A 127 -0.91 -5.91 -13.83
C GLN A 127 0.59 -5.61 -14.06
N LEU A 128 1.40 -6.64 -14.37
CA LEU A 128 2.84 -6.47 -14.63
C LEU A 128 3.06 -5.49 -15.78
N LYS A 129 2.44 -5.74 -16.94
CA LYS A 129 2.52 -4.85 -18.09
C LYS A 129 2.13 -3.41 -17.74
N ARG A 130 1.10 -3.25 -16.89
CA ARG A 130 0.64 -1.92 -16.47
C ARG A 130 1.64 -1.25 -15.54
N ILE A 131 2.16 -1.95 -14.52
CA ILE A 131 3.14 -1.41 -13.58
C ILE A 131 4.42 -1.02 -14.33
N GLU A 132 4.95 -1.90 -15.20
CA GLU A 132 6.17 -1.64 -15.99
C GLU A 132 6.04 -0.43 -16.93
N SER A 133 4.81 -0.08 -17.36
CA SER A 133 4.59 1.15 -18.13
C SER A 133 4.66 2.43 -17.29
N LEU A 134 4.67 2.32 -15.96
CA LEU A 134 4.65 3.44 -15.01
C LEU A 134 5.95 3.59 -14.20
N THR A 135 6.68 2.49 -14.01
CA THR A 135 7.87 2.44 -13.15
C THR A 135 8.70 1.20 -13.47
N GLU A 136 10.00 1.27 -13.23
CA GLU A 136 10.85 0.08 -13.18
C GLU A 136 10.53 -0.74 -11.91
N ILE A 137 10.67 -2.07 -11.98
CA ILE A 137 10.48 -2.96 -10.82
C ILE A 137 11.82 -3.57 -10.43
N ILE A 138 12.15 -3.45 -9.15
CA ILE A 138 13.30 -4.14 -8.54
C ILE A 138 12.76 -5.09 -7.47
N HIS A 139 13.17 -6.35 -7.51
CA HIS A 139 12.78 -7.32 -6.51
C HIS A 139 13.94 -8.17 -6.01
N SER A 140 13.85 -8.64 -4.77
CA SER A 140 14.86 -9.48 -4.13
C SER A 140 14.21 -10.61 -3.33
N GLU A 141 14.93 -11.72 -3.21
CA GLU A 141 14.49 -12.84 -2.38
C GLU A 141 14.71 -12.54 -0.89
N ILE A 142 13.62 -12.36 -0.16
CA ILE A 142 13.63 -12.05 1.29
C ILE A 142 12.73 -13.00 2.09
N LYS A 143 12.55 -14.22 1.59
CA LYS A 143 11.63 -15.23 2.14
C LYS A 143 11.81 -15.49 3.64
N THR A 144 13.05 -15.53 4.13
CA THR A 144 13.32 -15.73 5.56
C THR A 144 12.74 -14.59 6.40
N ILE A 145 12.87 -13.35 5.94
CA ILE A 145 12.34 -12.17 6.63
C ILE A 145 10.81 -12.19 6.59
N GLU A 146 10.21 -12.45 5.44
CA GLU A 146 8.76 -12.54 5.29
C GLU A 146 8.13 -13.61 6.18
N ASN A 147 8.77 -14.78 6.29
CA ASN A 147 8.23 -15.89 7.08
C ASN A 147 8.35 -15.66 8.60
N ASN A 148 9.33 -14.90 9.06
CA ASN A 148 9.61 -14.70 10.48
C ASN A 148 9.29 -13.29 10.98
N GLY A 149 9.38 -12.28 10.13
CA GLY A 149 9.20 -10.87 10.49
C GLY A 149 7.77 -10.35 10.34
N GLY A 150 6.91 -11.07 9.61
CA GLY A 150 5.51 -10.67 9.39
C GLY A 150 5.33 -9.45 8.47
N GLY A 151 6.39 -8.99 7.77
CA GLY A 151 6.39 -7.90 6.81
C GLY A 151 7.32 -8.21 5.64
N SER A 152 7.34 -7.34 4.63
CA SER A 152 8.15 -7.50 3.42
C SER A 152 8.96 -6.23 3.11
N ALA A 153 9.28 -5.98 1.86
CA ALA A 153 10.21 -4.93 1.43
C ALA A 153 9.87 -3.53 2.00
N ARG A 154 8.62 -3.11 1.98
CA ARG A 154 8.20 -1.81 2.53
C ARG A 154 8.50 -1.67 4.02
N CYS A 155 8.34 -2.76 4.78
CA CYS A 155 8.56 -2.77 6.22
C CYS A 155 10.05 -2.70 6.62
N MET A 156 10.96 -2.93 5.68
CA MET A 156 12.41 -2.92 5.88
C MET A 156 13.06 -1.58 5.50
N ILE A 157 12.32 -0.69 4.82
CA ILE A 157 12.87 0.55 4.26
C ILE A 157 12.26 1.74 5.00
N ALA A 158 13.13 2.59 5.53
CA ALA A 158 12.80 3.90 6.07
C ALA A 158 13.39 4.98 5.17
N GLU A 159 12.54 5.94 4.79
CA GLU A 159 12.97 7.10 4.02
C GLU A 159 13.50 8.18 4.99
N VAL A 160 14.65 8.75 4.64
CA VAL A 160 15.26 9.89 5.35
C VAL A 160 15.20 11.08 4.39
N PHE A 161 14.64 12.21 4.86
CA PHE A 161 14.42 13.45 4.08
C PHE A 161 15.30 14.57 4.59
#